data_9f1a7be60179aab96af823a8808e1304
#
_entry.id   9f1a7be60179aab96af823a8808e1304
#
_cell.length_a   1.000
_cell.length_b   1.000
_cell.length_c   1.000
_cell.angle_alpha   90.00
_cell.angle_beta   90.00
_cell.angle_gamma   90.00
#
_symmetry.space_group_name_H-M   'P 1'
#
loop_
_entity.id
_entity.type
_entity.pdbx_description
1 polymer ?
#
loop_
_entity_poly.entity_id
_entity_poly.type
_entity_poly.pdbx_seq_one_letter_code
_entity_poly.pdbx_strand_id
1 'polypeptide(L)'
;SRGLGDVYKRQEYYAENQTGENKHDSITPHMSAKILKQHVTDGLALADEYGLPNIVKDFIETHHAKNRMEFFYKKALENDSKVDENEFRYPGPKPSSKETGIVMLAEAIEAQANSLKNPTLEKFETMIDKAIRSRLEDGQLDECPLTMEDLQKIKGRRDGKHGLLPVLSGLYHSRPEYPSKDDE
;
A
#
# COMPACT_ATOMS: atom_id res chain seq x y z
N SER A 1 26.39 -3.90 -10.70
CA SER A 1 26.04 -2.47 -10.90
C SER A 1 24.97 -2.19 -11.98
N ARG A 2 24.42 -3.23 -12.66
CA ARG A 2 23.32 -3.01 -13.64
C ARG A 2 21.95 -2.86 -12.96
N GLY A 3 21.73 -3.42 -11.76
CA GLY A 3 20.44 -3.39 -11.07
C GLY A 3 20.05 -2.03 -10.49
N LEU A 4 20.97 -1.30 -9.87
CA LEU A 4 20.69 -0.01 -9.22
C LEU A 4 20.17 1.06 -10.19
N GLY A 5 20.76 1.14 -11.41
CA GLY A 5 20.33 2.10 -12.42
C GLY A 5 18.88 1.89 -12.88
N ASP A 6 18.42 0.64 -12.92
CA ASP A 6 17.03 0.31 -13.30
C ASP A 6 16.04 0.52 -12.17
N VAL A 7 16.46 0.38 -10.90
CA VAL A 7 15.66 0.72 -9.73
C VAL A 7 15.41 2.23 -9.68
N TYR A 8 16.46 3.05 -9.88
CA TYR A 8 16.32 4.52 -9.92
C TYR A 8 15.41 5.02 -11.05
N LYS A 9 15.48 4.42 -12.25
CA LYS A 9 14.62 4.79 -13.39
C LYS A 9 13.12 4.50 -13.14
N ARG A 10 12.79 3.57 -12.26
CA ARG A 10 11.42 3.21 -11.93
C ARG A 10 10.82 3.99 -10.77
N GLN A 11 11.65 4.73 -10.01
CA GLN A 11 11.17 5.50 -8.85
C GLN A 11 10.08 6.51 -9.20
N GLU A 12 10.08 7.06 -10.42
CA GLU A 12 9.07 8.01 -10.87
C GLU A 12 7.68 7.40 -11.14
N TYR A 13 7.55 6.06 -11.07
CA TYR A 13 6.26 5.36 -11.10
C TYR A 13 5.64 5.18 -9.71
N TYR A 14 6.39 5.43 -8.64
CA TYR A 14 5.86 5.32 -7.29
C TYR A 14 5.27 6.65 -6.82
N ALA A 15 4.14 6.60 -6.12
CA ALA A 15 3.35 7.78 -5.74
C ALA A 15 4.16 8.83 -4.98
N GLU A 16 5.12 8.38 -4.16
CA GLU A 16 5.98 9.27 -3.35
C GLU A 16 6.91 10.14 -4.21
N ASN A 17 7.21 9.72 -5.43
CA ASN A 17 8.16 10.38 -6.33
C ASN A 17 7.49 11.07 -7.53
N GLN A 18 6.15 11.09 -7.59
CA GLN A 18 5.41 11.74 -8.66
C GLN A 18 5.29 13.25 -8.39
N THR A 19 5.84 14.05 -9.30
CA THR A 19 5.84 15.52 -9.23
C THR A 19 4.99 16.17 -10.34
N GLY A 20 3.96 15.48 -10.83
CA GLY A 20 3.17 15.97 -11.96
C GLY A 20 2.21 14.91 -12.52
N GLU A 21 2.26 14.68 -13.83
CA GLU A 21 1.43 13.66 -14.49
C GLU A 21 1.75 12.25 -13.98
N ASN A 22 0.71 11.46 -13.72
CA ASN A 22 0.85 10.08 -13.28
C ASN A 22 1.38 9.23 -14.46
N LYS A 23 2.62 8.77 -14.38
CA LYS A 23 3.24 7.97 -15.44
C LYS A 23 2.54 6.65 -15.76
N HIS A 24 1.74 6.14 -14.83
CA HIS A 24 0.89 4.98 -15.07
C HIS A 24 -0.24 5.24 -16.09
N ASP A 25 -0.59 6.49 -16.37
CA ASP A 25 -1.62 6.82 -17.37
C ASP A 25 -1.12 6.66 -18.82
N SER A 26 0.21 6.65 -19.02
CA SER A 26 0.85 6.46 -20.32
C SER A 26 1.15 5.00 -20.69
N ILE A 27 0.90 4.05 -19.79
CA ILE A 27 1.21 2.63 -19.97
C ILE A 27 -0.02 1.74 -19.71
N THR A 28 0.05 0.48 -20.15
CA THR A 28 -1.04 -0.48 -19.93
C THR A 28 -1.18 -0.84 -18.46
N PRO A 29 -2.39 -1.23 -17.99
CA PRO A 29 -2.60 -1.71 -16.62
C PRO A 29 -1.69 -2.89 -16.24
N HIS A 30 -1.44 -3.81 -17.17
CA HIS A 30 -0.52 -4.95 -16.97
C HIS A 30 0.92 -4.50 -16.77
N MET A 31 1.38 -3.50 -17.53
CA MET A 31 2.72 -2.95 -17.35
C MET A 31 2.84 -2.23 -16.01
N SER A 32 1.81 -1.48 -15.61
CA SER A 32 1.72 -0.85 -14.29
C SER A 32 1.83 -1.88 -13.17
N ALA A 33 1.05 -2.95 -13.23
CA ALA A 33 1.09 -4.04 -12.25
C ALA A 33 2.47 -4.71 -12.20
N LYS A 34 3.11 -4.92 -13.35
CA LYS A 34 4.47 -5.49 -13.42
C LYS A 34 5.49 -4.58 -12.74
N ILE A 35 5.45 -3.29 -12.99
CA ILE A 35 6.36 -2.31 -12.36
C ILE A 35 6.16 -2.31 -10.84
N LEU A 36 4.89 -2.27 -10.39
CA LEU A 36 4.59 -2.28 -8.96
C LEU A 36 5.05 -3.57 -8.27
N LYS A 37 4.94 -4.74 -8.91
CA LYS A 37 5.48 -5.99 -8.34
C LYS A 37 7.01 -5.95 -8.20
N GLN A 38 7.67 -5.31 -9.12
CA GLN A 38 9.14 -5.31 -9.16
C GLN A 38 9.79 -4.62 -7.96
N HIS A 39 9.14 -3.63 -7.31
CA HIS A 39 9.76 -2.99 -6.16
C HIS A 39 10.00 -3.96 -4.99
N VAL A 40 9.14 -4.98 -4.83
CA VAL A 40 9.33 -6.01 -3.80
C VAL A 40 10.55 -6.87 -4.10
N THR A 41 10.67 -7.35 -5.35
CA THR A 41 11.82 -8.17 -5.76
C THR A 41 13.12 -7.38 -5.81
N ASP A 42 13.07 -6.14 -6.27
CA ASP A 42 14.23 -5.24 -6.28
C ASP A 42 14.66 -4.88 -4.84
N GLY A 43 13.69 -4.67 -3.94
CA GLY A 43 13.93 -4.43 -2.52
C GLY A 43 14.62 -5.61 -1.83
N LEU A 44 14.18 -6.84 -2.11
CA LEU A 44 14.84 -8.05 -1.59
C LEU A 44 16.27 -8.20 -2.14
N ALA A 45 16.46 -7.96 -3.43
CA ALA A 45 17.80 -8.01 -4.04
C ALA A 45 18.76 -6.99 -3.41
N LEU A 46 18.29 -5.77 -3.14
CA LEU A 46 19.06 -4.76 -2.41
C LEU A 46 19.33 -5.17 -0.96
N ALA A 47 18.34 -5.75 -0.27
CA ALA A 47 18.51 -6.24 1.09
C ALA A 47 19.56 -7.37 1.17
N ASP A 48 19.63 -8.23 0.16
CA ASP A 48 20.68 -9.25 0.04
C ASP A 48 22.05 -8.62 -0.23
N GLU A 49 22.14 -7.67 -1.17
CA GLU A 49 23.39 -6.97 -1.52
C GLU A 49 23.98 -6.24 -0.31
N TYR A 50 23.13 -5.59 0.50
CA TYR A 50 23.56 -4.85 1.71
C TYR A 50 23.60 -5.74 2.97
N GLY A 51 23.35 -7.04 2.88
CA GLY A 51 23.41 -7.97 4.00
C GLY A 51 22.40 -7.67 5.11
N LEU A 52 21.20 -7.19 4.78
CA LEU A 52 20.18 -6.90 5.78
C LEU A 52 19.69 -8.18 6.46
N PRO A 53 19.36 -8.13 7.77
CA PRO A 53 18.84 -9.29 8.52
C PRO A 53 17.55 -9.84 7.89
N ASN A 54 17.33 -11.17 8.02
CA ASN A 54 16.14 -11.80 7.47
C ASN A 54 14.84 -11.18 7.96
N ILE A 55 14.78 -10.74 9.22
CA ILE A 55 13.60 -10.06 9.75
C ILE A 55 13.24 -8.79 8.96
N VAL A 56 14.21 -8.06 8.41
CA VAL A 56 13.94 -6.90 7.56
C VAL A 56 13.44 -7.35 6.19
N LYS A 57 14.01 -8.44 5.65
CA LYS A 57 13.56 -9.03 4.38
C LYS A 57 12.12 -9.54 4.47
N ASP A 58 11.73 -10.11 5.62
CA ASP A 58 10.35 -10.54 5.88
C ASP A 58 9.35 -9.37 5.74
N PHE A 59 9.70 -8.17 6.22
CA PHE A 59 8.88 -6.98 6.00
C PHE A 59 8.84 -6.55 4.53
N ILE A 60 9.99 -6.59 3.84
CA ILE A 60 10.05 -6.20 2.41
C ILE A 60 9.17 -7.11 1.56
N GLU A 61 9.16 -8.42 1.79
CA GLU A 61 8.38 -9.33 0.96
C GLU A 61 6.90 -9.40 1.32
N THR A 62 6.54 -9.07 2.59
CA THR A 62 5.17 -9.24 3.09
C THR A 62 4.33 -7.97 3.15
N HIS A 63 4.93 -6.76 3.00
CA HIS A 63 4.19 -5.50 3.22
C HIS A 63 3.00 -5.28 2.28
N HIS A 64 3.00 -5.92 1.10
CA HIS A 64 1.84 -5.97 0.23
C HIS A 64 1.10 -7.31 0.26
N ALA A 65 1.65 -8.33 0.94
CA ALA A 65 1.12 -9.69 0.93
C ALA A 65 0.83 -10.20 -0.51
N LYS A 66 -0.33 -10.79 -0.75
CA LYS A 66 -0.87 -11.14 -2.08
C LYS A 66 -2.03 -10.23 -2.47
N ASN A 67 -2.05 -9.00 -1.98
CA ASN A 67 -3.11 -8.05 -2.28
C ASN A 67 -3.23 -7.80 -3.77
N ARG A 68 -4.48 -7.64 -4.23
CA ARG A 68 -4.77 -7.25 -5.60
C ARG A 68 -4.61 -5.75 -5.79
N MET A 69 -3.97 -5.35 -6.86
CA MET A 69 -3.87 -3.97 -7.34
C MET A 69 -5.19 -3.55 -7.99
N GLU A 70 -6.19 -3.26 -7.16
CA GLU A 70 -7.59 -3.13 -7.53
C GLU A 70 -7.84 -2.12 -8.64
N PHE A 71 -7.15 -0.97 -8.60
CA PHE A 71 -7.29 0.07 -9.62
C PHE A 71 -6.89 -0.43 -11.01
N PHE A 72 -5.73 -1.07 -11.12
CA PHE A 72 -5.23 -1.56 -12.41
C PHE A 72 -6.00 -2.78 -12.90
N TYR A 73 -6.45 -3.65 -12.00
CA TYR A 73 -7.30 -4.78 -12.33
C TYR A 73 -8.63 -4.32 -12.93
N LYS A 74 -9.33 -3.36 -12.31
CA LYS A 74 -10.57 -2.78 -12.85
C LYS A 74 -10.35 -2.12 -14.20
N LYS A 75 -9.29 -1.32 -14.33
CA LYS A 75 -8.93 -0.67 -15.61
C LYS A 75 -8.60 -1.69 -16.71
N ALA A 76 -8.05 -2.85 -16.37
CA ALA A 76 -7.82 -3.93 -17.33
C ALA A 76 -9.13 -4.60 -17.74
N LEU A 77 -10.06 -4.84 -16.82
CA LEU A 77 -11.39 -5.43 -17.10
C LEU A 77 -12.24 -4.55 -18.01
N GLU A 78 -12.05 -3.23 -18.04
CA GLU A 78 -12.73 -2.33 -18.97
C GLU A 78 -12.38 -2.64 -20.44
N ASN A 79 -11.18 -3.19 -20.69
CA ASN A 79 -10.69 -3.51 -22.03
C ASN A 79 -10.83 -5.00 -22.38
N ASP A 80 -10.79 -5.89 -21.40
CA ASP A 80 -10.92 -7.34 -21.59
C ASP A 80 -11.62 -7.97 -20.38
N SER A 81 -12.74 -8.64 -20.60
CA SER A 81 -13.51 -9.32 -19.55
C SER A 81 -12.86 -10.62 -19.04
N LYS A 82 -11.77 -11.09 -19.68
CA LYS A 82 -11.08 -12.35 -19.37
C LYS A 82 -9.71 -12.16 -18.73
N VAL A 83 -9.53 -11.06 -18.03
CA VAL A 83 -8.26 -10.75 -17.36
C VAL A 83 -8.00 -11.73 -16.21
N ASP A 84 -6.81 -12.32 -16.17
CA ASP A 84 -6.38 -13.14 -15.03
C ASP A 84 -6.08 -12.24 -13.83
N GLU A 85 -6.83 -12.39 -12.75
CA GLU A 85 -6.64 -11.66 -11.50
C GLU A 85 -5.23 -11.81 -10.93
N ASN A 86 -4.58 -12.98 -11.12
CA ASN A 86 -3.24 -13.23 -10.58
C ASN A 86 -2.17 -12.34 -11.20
N GLU A 87 -2.40 -11.83 -12.41
CA GLU A 87 -1.51 -10.86 -13.04
C GLU A 87 -1.49 -9.52 -12.30
N PHE A 88 -2.52 -9.25 -11.51
CA PHE A 88 -2.67 -8.03 -10.72
C PHE A 88 -2.51 -8.23 -9.21
N ARG A 89 -2.05 -9.40 -8.77
CA ARG A 89 -1.73 -9.66 -7.37
C ARG A 89 -0.23 -9.53 -7.12
N TYR A 90 0.13 -8.99 -5.97
CA TYR A 90 1.52 -9.01 -5.49
C TYR A 90 2.00 -10.45 -5.27
N PRO A 91 3.31 -10.71 -5.36
CA PRO A 91 3.83 -12.08 -5.28
C PRO A 91 3.69 -12.72 -3.88
N GLY A 92 3.57 -11.91 -2.82
CA GLY A 92 3.54 -12.39 -1.44
C GLY A 92 4.93 -12.76 -0.94
N PRO A 93 5.04 -13.48 0.16
CA PRO A 93 4.03 -14.28 0.88
C PRO A 93 3.03 -13.44 1.69
N LYS A 94 2.03 -14.13 2.29
CA LYS A 94 1.15 -13.54 3.30
C LYS A 94 1.93 -13.29 4.60
N PRO A 95 1.56 -12.29 5.42
CA PRO A 95 2.16 -12.08 6.73
C PRO A 95 1.95 -13.29 7.64
N SER A 96 3.03 -13.74 8.30
CA SER A 96 3.01 -14.87 9.24
C SER A 96 3.30 -14.46 10.70
N SER A 97 3.61 -13.19 10.95
CA SER A 97 3.78 -12.63 12.30
C SER A 97 2.85 -11.43 12.50
N LYS A 98 2.62 -11.04 13.76
CA LYS A 98 1.83 -9.84 14.07
C LYS A 98 2.47 -8.58 13.50
N GLU A 99 3.78 -8.48 13.59
CA GLU A 99 4.57 -7.34 13.14
C GLU A 99 4.43 -7.14 11.64
N THR A 100 4.59 -8.20 10.85
CA THR A 100 4.44 -8.13 9.39
C THR A 100 2.99 -7.85 8.99
N GLY A 101 2.00 -8.38 9.71
CA GLY A 101 0.59 -8.07 9.52
C GLY A 101 0.25 -6.61 9.82
N ILE A 102 0.83 -6.03 10.87
CA ILE A 102 0.66 -4.61 11.22
C ILE A 102 1.23 -3.72 10.11
N VAL A 103 2.43 -4.01 9.61
CA VAL A 103 3.06 -3.23 8.55
C VAL A 103 2.24 -3.31 7.25
N MET A 104 1.77 -4.50 6.85
CA MET A 104 0.90 -4.67 5.68
C MET A 104 -0.39 -3.86 5.79
N LEU A 105 -1.02 -3.83 6.98
CA LEU A 105 -2.22 -3.03 7.21
C LEU A 105 -1.92 -1.53 7.20
N ALA A 106 -0.83 -1.11 7.83
CA ALA A 106 -0.44 0.30 7.90
C ALA A 106 -0.13 0.88 6.52
N GLU A 107 0.64 0.14 5.70
CA GLU A 107 0.96 0.51 4.33
C GLU A 107 -0.31 0.64 3.47
N ALA A 108 -1.18 -0.37 3.50
CA ALA A 108 -2.41 -0.36 2.73
C ALA A 108 -3.37 0.78 3.13
N ILE A 109 -3.39 1.16 4.40
CA ILE A 109 -4.21 2.25 4.93
C ILE A 109 -3.60 3.61 4.59
N GLU A 110 -2.26 3.75 4.67
CA GLU A 110 -1.54 4.96 4.30
C GLU A 110 -1.74 5.28 2.80
N ALA A 111 -1.56 4.30 1.93
CA ALA A 111 -1.77 4.46 0.49
C ALA A 111 -3.21 4.93 0.15
N GLN A 112 -4.23 4.41 0.87
CA GLN A 112 -5.60 4.86 0.70
C GLN A 112 -5.83 6.26 1.28
N ALA A 113 -5.21 6.59 2.41
CA ALA A 113 -5.33 7.91 3.05
C ALA A 113 -4.81 9.03 2.15
N ASN A 114 -3.72 8.77 1.41
CA ASN A 114 -3.15 9.73 0.45
C ASN A 114 -4.09 10.05 -0.74
N SER A 115 -5.03 9.17 -1.05
CA SER A 115 -6.02 9.35 -2.11
C SER A 115 -7.32 10.04 -1.65
N LEU A 116 -7.50 10.25 -0.34
CA LEU A 116 -8.71 10.86 0.21
C LEU A 116 -8.77 12.37 -0.07
N LYS A 117 -9.85 12.80 -0.73
CA LYS A 117 -10.16 14.21 -0.89
C LYS A 117 -10.91 14.73 0.34
N ASN A 118 -10.46 15.87 0.89
CA ASN A 118 -11.06 16.49 2.08
C ASN A 118 -11.23 15.47 3.22
N PRO A 119 -10.13 14.96 3.79
CA PRO A 119 -10.16 13.92 4.82
C PRO A 119 -10.80 14.45 6.10
N THR A 120 -11.71 13.67 6.66
CA THR A 120 -12.32 13.87 7.97
C THR A 120 -12.08 12.65 8.83
N LEU A 121 -12.20 12.81 10.16
CA LEU A 121 -12.04 11.69 11.09
C LEU A 121 -12.97 10.52 10.75
N GLU A 122 -14.21 10.81 10.37
CA GLU A 122 -15.20 9.80 9.95
C GLU A 122 -14.80 9.08 8.66
N LYS A 123 -14.26 9.83 7.68
CA LYS A 123 -13.75 9.24 6.43
C LYS A 123 -12.56 8.32 6.71
N PHE A 124 -11.63 8.73 7.56
CA PHE A 124 -10.52 7.87 7.98
C PHE A 124 -11.01 6.60 8.67
N GLU A 125 -11.92 6.73 9.63
CA GLU A 125 -12.47 5.57 10.33
C GLU A 125 -13.13 4.59 9.36
N THR A 126 -13.98 5.08 8.48
CA THR A 126 -14.65 4.26 7.46
C THR A 126 -13.65 3.59 6.52
N MET A 127 -12.61 4.31 6.12
CA MET A 127 -11.55 3.79 5.24
C MET A 127 -10.75 2.69 5.93
N ILE A 128 -10.34 2.89 7.19
CA ILE A 128 -9.60 1.90 7.97
C ILE A 128 -10.43 0.63 8.14
N ASP A 129 -11.72 0.76 8.51
CA ASP A 129 -12.61 -0.40 8.64
C ASP A 129 -12.76 -1.19 7.34
N LYS A 130 -12.91 -0.49 6.21
CA LYS A 130 -12.98 -1.12 4.89
C LYS A 130 -11.67 -1.80 4.52
N ALA A 131 -10.54 -1.16 4.79
CA ALA A 131 -9.22 -1.72 4.50
C ALA A 131 -8.98 -3.01 5.29
N ILE A 132 -9.22 -3.02 6.61
CA ILE A 132 -9.08 -4.21 7.45
C ILE A 132 -10.02 -5.32 6.98
N ARG A 133 -11.30 -5.01 6.77
CA ARG A 133 -12.30 -5.97 6.31
C ARG A 133 -11.92 -6.60 4.97
N SER A 134 -11.49 -5.79 4.01
CA SER A 134 -11.07 -6.29 2.69
C SER A 134 -9.89 -7.27 2.79
N ARG A 135 -8.94 -7.06 3.70
CA ARG A 135 -7.80 -7.99 3.91
C ARG A 135 -8.23 -9.29 4.57
N LEU A 136 -9.20 -9.22 5.48
CA LEU A 136 -9.79 -10.43 6.09
C LEU A 136 -10.59 -11.23 5.04
N GLU A 137 -11.46 -10.58 4.28
CA GLU A 137 -12.29 -11.24 3.25
C GLU A 137 -11.45 -11.84 2.11
N ASP A 138 -10.34 -11.20 1.74
CA ASP A 138 -9.38 -11.70 0.72
C ASP A 138 -8.37 -12.72 1.33
N GLY A 139 -8.52 -13.10 2.60
CA GLY A 139 -7.68 -14.08 3.27
C GLY A 139 -6.21 -13.67 3.43
N GLN A 140 -5.89 -12.38 3.34
CA GLN A 140 -4.51 -11.90 3.42
C GLN A 140 -3.91 -12.02 4.82
N LEU A 141 -4.75 -12.17 5.85
CA LEU A 141 -4.36 -12.34 7.25
C LEU A 141 -4.52 -13.77 7.77
N ASP A 142 -4.84 -14.76 6.91
CA ASP A 142 -5.11 -16.14 7.33
C ASP A 142 -3.94 -16.82 8.04
N GLU A 143 -2.71 -16.45 7.70
CA GLU A 143 -1.48 -16.98 8.29
C GLU A 143 -0.94 -16.11 9.43
N CYS A 144 -1.61 -14.98 9.70
CA CYS A 144 -1.18 -13.97 10.66
C CYS A 144 -1.87 -14.17 12.02
N PRO A 145 -1.13 -14.27 13.15
CA PRO A 145 -1.73 -14.51 14.46
C PRO A 145 -2.34 -13.25 15.11
N LEU A 146 -2.84 -12.31 14.31
CA LEU A 146 -3.59 -11.15 14.80
C LEU A 146 -4.98 -11.57 15.27
N THR A 147 -5.34 -11.15 16.46
CA THR A 147 -6.69 -11.32 17.00
C THR A 147 -7.59 -10.15 16.60
N MET A 148 -8.91 -10.32 16.75
CA MET A 148 -9.86 -9.22 16.57
C MET A 148 -9.58 -8.05 17.53
N GLU A 149 -9.09 -8.34 18.74
CA GLU A 149 -8.67 -7.31 19.70
C GLU A 149 -7.44 -6.54 19.19
N ASP A 150 -6.46 -7.24 18.60
CA ASP A 150 -5.29 -6.60 18.00
C ASP A 150 -5.70 -5.68 16.84
N LEU A 151 -6.63 -6.12 15.98
CA LEU A 151 -7.14 -5.29 14.88
C LEU A 151 -7.83 -4.01 15.39
N GLN A 152 -8.57 -4.08 16.49
CA GLN A 152 -9.16 -2.90 17.11
C GLN A 152 -8.10 -1.96 17.71
N LYS A 153 -7.03 -2.51 18.28
CA LYS A 153 -5.89 -1.71 18.77
C LYS A 153 -5.14 -1.04 17.62
N ILE A 154 -4.93 -1.76 16.52
CA ILE A 154 -4.30 -1.23 15.29
C ILE A 154 -5.14 -0.08 14.70
N LYS A 155 -6.46 -0.26 14.59
CA LYS A 155 -7.35 0.80 14.16
C LYS A 155 -7.25 2.03 15.06
N GLY A 156 -7.27 1.81 16.37
CA GLY A 156 -7.33 2.87 17.37
C GLY A 156 -8.73 3.45 17.56
N ARG A 157 -8.88 4.37 18.52
CA ARG A 157 -10.14 5.03 18.89
C ARG A 157 -10.08 6.51 18.58
N ARG A 158 -11.25 7.13 18.33
CA ARG A 158 -11.37 8.58 18.04
C ARG A 158 -10.80 9.47 19.16
N ASP A 159 -11.00 9.04 20.40
CA ASP A 159 -10.54 9.70 21.62
C ASP A 159 -9.19 9.17 22.14
N GLY A 160 -8.59 8.23 21.39
CA GLY A 160 -7.35 7.57 21.75
C GLY A 160 -6.10 8.32 21.30
N LYS A 161 -4.95 7.92 21.87
CA LYS A 161 -3.64 8.44 21.50
C LYS A 161 -2.84 7.46 20.63
N HIS A 162 -3.34 6.23 20.47
CA HIS A 162 -2.66 5.12 19.80
C HIS A 162 -3.53 4.52 18.72
N GLY A 163 -2.87 3.95 17.69
CA GLY A 163 -3.50 3.34 16.53
C GLY A 163 -3.51 4.25 15.31
N LEU A 164 -3.90 3.69 14.17
CA LEU A 164 -3.82 4.37 12.87
C LEU A 164 -4.76 5.58 12.76
N LEU A 165 -5.96 5.49 13.35
CA LEU A 165 -6.95 6.56 13.26
C LEU A 165 -6.48 7.89 13.87
N PRO A 166 -5.99 7.97 15.12
CA PRO A 166 -5.49 9.22 15.67
C PRO A 166 -4.20 9.69 14.99
N VAL A 167 -3.32 8.77 14.54
CA VAL A 167 -2.09 9.13 13.82
C VAL A 167 -2.42 9.81 12.50
N LEU A 168 -3.28 9.23 11.67
CA LEU A 168 -3.69 9.82 10.40
C LEU A 168 -4.40 11.15 10.61
N SER A 169 -5.33 11.22 11.56
CA SER A 169 -6.03 12.46 11.89
C SER A 169 -5.04 13.58 12.26
N GLY A 170 -4.03 13.28 13.10
CA GLY A 170 -3.00 14.25 13.47
C GLY A 170 -2.15 14.71 12.30
N LEU A 171 -1.74 13.80 11.42
CA LEU A 171 -0.92 14.11 10.25
C LEU A 171 -1.66 15.02 9.25
N TYR A 172 -2.96 14.81 9.04
CA TYR A 172 -3.73 15.60 8.07
C TYR A 172 -4.20 16.94 8.63
N HIS A 173 -4.43 17.07 9.93
CA HIS A 173 -4.73 18.37 10.54
C HIS A 173 -3.50 19.30 10.60
N SER A 174 -2.30 18.77 10.52
CA SER A 174 -1.05 19.55 10.52
C SER A 174 -0.53 19.92 9.12
N ARG A 175 -1.18 19.44 8.03
CA ARG A 175 -0.79 19.83 6.67
C ARG A 175 -1.27 21.27 6.40
N PRO A 176 -0.38 22.22 6.04
CA PRO A 176 -0.82 23.53 5.60
C PRO A 176 -1.67 23.37 4.32
N GLU A 177 -2.79 24.09 4.25
CA GLU A 177 -3.56 24.20 3.00
C GLU A 177 -2.70 24.98 2.01
N TYR A 178 -2.20 24.33 0.98
CA TYR A 178 -1.64 25.02 -0.17
C TYR A 178 -2.81 25.51 -1.04
N PRO A 179 -2.82 26.79 -1.44
CA PRO A 179 -3.86 27.30 -2.32
C PRO A 179 -3.91 26.48 -3.61
N SER A 180 -5.10 26.00 -3.96
CA SER A 180 -5.33 25.32 -5.22
C SER A 180 -5.15 26.32 -6.36
N LYS A 181 -4.55 25.90 -7.49
CA LYS A 181 -4.34 26.74 -8.68
C LYS A 181 -5.65 27.22 -9.35
N ASP A 182 -6.80 26.90 -8.78
CA ASP A 182 -8.12 27.25 -9.29
C ASP A 182 -8.69 28.53 -8.65
N ASP A 183 -7.91 29.24 -7.82
CA ASP A 183 -8.30 30.49 -7.15
C ASP A 183 -7.65 31.75 -7.78
N GLU A 184 -7.18 31.69 -9.05
CA GLU A 184 -6.74 32.82 -9.84
C GLU A 184 -7.64 33.04 -11.09
#